data_48630113b672108ef0e6148a0c333030
#
_entry.id   48630113b672108ef0e6148a0c333030
#
_cell.length_a   1.000
_cell.length_b   1.000
_cell.length_c   1.000
_cell.angle_alpha   90.00
_cell.angle_beta   90.00
_cell.angle_gamma   90.00
#
_symmetry.space_group_name_H-M   'P 1'
#
loop_
_entity.id
_entity.type
_entity.pdbx_description
1 polymer ?
#
loop_
_entity_poly.entity_id
_entity_poly.type
_entity_poly.pdbx_seq_one_letter_code
_entity_poly.pdbx_strand_id
1 'polypeptide(L)'
;NTKITSLENAIVELEEDAIVLDLSPIPPVVSNGKNISLNSQLTEFENYIKSDANLSSKFKSFKKGGVEQSLKVSYSDMQRVIKEAKTYKGTRHVMGGLSHSGIDCSGLLYVSFQANGITNIPRTAQDFARYGSVILNVNEIMAGDLVFFTNTYRTSKLVTHAGICIGNGEFIHTSSSKGVMISKINDPYYWRKHFLFGTRIIN
;
A
#
# COMPACT_ATOMS: atom_id res chain seq x y z
N ASN A 1 27.66 10.33 -39.84
CA ASN A 1 28.06 10.28 -38.39
C ASN A 1 27.08 10.96 -37.43
N THR A 2 26.06 11.70 -37.88
CA THR A 2 25.14 12.44 -37.01
C THR A 2 23.86 11.66 -36.63
N LYS A 3 23.63 10.48 -37.20
CA LYS A 3 22.46 9.64 -36.92
C LYS A 3 22.67 8.55 -35.83
N ILE A 4 23.91 8.25 -35.51
CA ILE A 4 24.25 7.21 -34.52
C ILE A 4 24.18 7.80 -33.09
N THR A 5 24.58 9.06 -32.93
CA THR A 5 24.58 9.76 -31.62
C THR A 5 23.18 9.99 -31.04
N SER A 6 22.15 10.09 -31.92
CA SER A 6 20.76 10.29 -31.45
C SER A 6 20.08 9.01 -30.96
N LEU A 7 20.54 7.85 -31.39
CA LEU A 7 20.02 6.56 -30.92
C LEU A 7 20.67 6.13 -29.61
N GLU A 8 21.94 6.44 -29.40
CA GLU A 8 22.63 6.15 -28.14
C GLU A 8 22.09 7.02 -26.98
N ASN A 9 21.76 8.29 -27.25
CA ASN A 9 21.13 9.16 -26.25
C ASN A 9 19.68 8.74 -25.93
N ALA A 10 18.94 8.20 -26.89
CA ALA A 10 17.58 7.68 -26.66
C ALA A 10 17.59 6.36 -25.87
N ILE A 11 18.65 5.56 -25.97
CA ILE A 11 18.82 4.33 -25.20
C ILE A 11 19.21 4.65 -23.75
N VAL A 12 20.03 5.67 -23.53
CA VAL A 12 20.43 6.09 -22.18
C VAL A 12 19.26 6.69 -21.38
N GLU A 13 18.33 7.43 -22.02
CA GLU A 13 17.12 7.92 -21.36
C GLU A 13 16.10 6.82 -21.01
N LEU A 14 16.17 5.64 -21.67
CA LEU A 14 15.30 4.50 -21.37
C LEU A 14 15.86 3.59 -20.27
N GLU A 15 17.13 3.69 -19.93
CA GLU A 15 17.75 2.86 -18.88
C GLU A 15 17.65 3.48 -17.47
N GLU A 16 17.42 4.78 -17.33
CA GLU A 16 17.27 5.42 -16.01
C GLU A 16 15.90 5.17 -15.33
N ASP A 17 14.88 4.72 -16.06
CA ASP A 17 13.57 4.32 -15.53
C ASP A 17 13.36 2.79 -15.46
N ALA A 18 14.34 1.99 -15.79
CA ALA A 18 14.34 0.56 -15.51
C ALA A 18 14.55 0.36 -14.00
N ILE A 19 13.52 0.65 -13.21
CA ILE A 19 13.43 0.13 -11.85
C ILE A 19 13.51 -1.39 -12.01
N VAL A 20 14.66 -1.96 -11.71
CA VAL A 20 14.83 -3.40 -11.53
C VAL A 20 13.82 -3.78 -10.46
N LEU A 21 12.64 -4.27 -10.88
CA LEU A 21 11.74 -4.95 -9.97
C LEU A 21 12.60 -6.07 -9.39
N ASP A 22 12.81 -6.05 -8.08
CA ASP A 22 13.39 -7.18 -7.39
C ASP A 22 12.46 -8.37 -7.63
N LEU A 23 12.76 -9.15 -8.67
CA LEU A 23 12.06 -10.37 -9.06
C LEU A 23 12.51 -11.55 -8.22
N SER A 24 13.27 -11.31 -7.14
CA SER A 24 13.56 -12.36 -6.19
C SER A 24 12.25 -13.02 -5.79
N PRO A 25 12.12 -14.35 -5.94
CA PRO A 25 10.92 -15.03 -5.50
C PRO A 25 10.70 -14.67 -4.03
N ILE A 26 9.49 -14.19 -3.70
CA ILE A 26 9.08 -13.98 -2.32
C ILE A 26 9.46 -15.25 -1.59
N PRO A 27 10.37 -15.19 -0.59
CA PRO A 27 10.67 -16.39 0.17
C PRO A 27 9.33 -16.92 0.68
N PRO A 28 9.10 -18.25 0.61
CA PRO A 28 7.86 -18.81 1.12
C PRO A 28 7.67 -18.25 2.52
N VAL A 29 6.47 -17.75 2.81
CA VAL A 29 6.11 -17.27 4.14
C VAL A 29 6.35 -18.45 5.06
N VAL A 30 7.53 -18.49 5.68
CA VAL A 30 7.82 -19.41 6.76
C VAL A 30 7.10 -18.82 7.97
N SER A 31 5.78 -18.96 7.96
CA SER A 31 5.04 -18.98 9.19
C SER A 31 5.60 -20.17 9.94
N ASN A 32 6.28 -19.94 11.05
CA ASN A 32 6.66 -20.99 12.00
C ASN A 32 5.38 -21.72 12.43
N GLY A 33 4.84 -22.60 11.59
CA GLY A 33 3.86 -23.65 11.84
C GLY A 33 2.60 -23.31 12.68
N LYS A 34 2.35 -22.04 12.99
CA LYS A 34 1.13 -21.58 13.63
C LYS A 34 0.38 -20.69 12.63
N ASN A 35 -0.76 -21.19 12.14
CA ASN A 35 -1.80 -20.33 11.57
C ASN A 35 -2.24 -19.39 12.71
N ILE A 36 -1.54 -18.25 12.84
CA ILE A 36 -1.92 -17.21 13.76
C ILE A 36 -3.15 -16.57 13.15
N SER A 37 -4.31 -16.78 13.77
CA SER A 37 -5.56 -16.17 13.27
C SER A 37 -5.39 -14.64 13.23
N LEU A 38 -6.07 -13.98 12.31
CA LEU A 38 -6.10 -12.52 12.21
C LEU A 38 -6.45 -11.88 13.58
N ASN A 39 -7.33 -12.53 14.35
CA ASN A 39 -7.68 -12.11 15.70
C ASN A 39 -6.48 -12.07 16.66
N SER A 40 -5.51 -12.99 16.56
CA SER A 40 -4.32 -12.94 17.42
C SER A 40 -3.33 -11.86 16.98
N GLN A 41 -3.18 -11.62 15.69
CA GLN A 41 -2.36 -10.50 15.16
C GLN A 41 -2.95 -9.16 15.57
N LEU A 42 -4.27 -9.00 15.50
CA LEU A 42 -4.95 -7.79 15.96
C LEU A 42 -4.92 -7.62 17.48
N THR A 43 -4.84 -8.71 18.24
CA THR A 43 -4.63 -8.66 19.71
C THR A 43 -3.24 -8.13 20.03
N GLU A 44 -2.21 -8.53 19.28
CA GLU A 44 -0.87 -7.97 19.42
C GLU A 44 -0.83 -6.47 19.12
N PHE A 45 -1.48 -6.04 18.05
CA PHE A 45 -1.62 -4.63 17.73
C PHE A 45 -2.40 -3.86 18.82
N GLU A 46 -3.47 -4.44 19.36
CA GLU A 46 -4.25 -3.84 20.46
C GLU A 46 -3.39 -3.61 21.71
N ASN A 47 -2.52 -4.55 22.03
CA ASN A 47 -1.57 -4.42 23.14
C ASN A 47 -0.53 -3.32 22.86
N TYR A 48 -0.06 -3.19 21.63
CA TYR A 48 0.90 -2.17 21.23
C TYR A 48 0.32 -0.75 21.36
N ILE A 49 -0.95 -0.53 20.99
CA ILE A 49 -1.61 0.77 21.05
C ILE A 49 -2.29 1.09 22.39
N LYS A 50 -2.23 0.18 23.36
CA LYS A 50 -2.98 0.27 24.63
C LYS A 50 -2.75 1.56 25.41
N SER A 51 -1.56 2.14 25.32
CA SER A 51 -1.19 3.40 25.95
C SER A 51 -1.78 4.64 25.27
N ASP A 52 -2.22 4.53 24.03
CA ASP A 52 -2.87 5.60 23.27
C ASP A 52 -4.41 5.42 23.30
N ALA A 53 -5.09 6.15 24.19
CA ALA A 53 -6.53 6.04 24.37
C ALA A 53 -7.32 6.43 23.10
N ASN A 54 -6.83 7.39 22.32
CA ASN A 54 -7.47 7.82 21.08
C ASN A 54 -7.36 6.72 20.01
N LEU A 55 -6.16 6.19 19.81
CA LEU A 55 -5.91 5.12 18.86
C LEU A 55 -6.66 3.84 19.24
N SER A 56 -6.69 3.50 20.54
CA SER A 56 -7.46 2.37 21.08
C SER A 56 -8.95 2.50 20.82
N SER A 57 -9.53 3.70 20.99
CA SER A 57 -10.95 3.95 20.70
C SER A 57 -11.27 3.79 19.21
N LYS A 58 -10.43 4.35 18.33
CA LYS A 58 -10.55 4.19 16.88
C LYS A 58 -10.44 2.72 16.46
N PHE A 59 -9.52 1.97 17.06
CA PHE A 59 -9.32 0.56 16.78
C PHE A 59 -10.52 -0.30 17.20
N LYS A 60 -11.09 -0.04 18.39
CA LYS A 60 -12.34 -0.70 18.82
C LYS A 60 -13.47 -0.49 17.82
N SER A 61 -13.62 0.73 17.31
CA SER A 61 -14.61 1.04 16.28
C SER A 61 -14.31 0.35 14.95
N PHE A 62 -13.04 0.25 14.58
CA PHE A 62 -12.61 -0.48 13.39
C PHE A 62 -12.96 -1.97 13.49
N LYS A 63 -12.68 -2.63 14.63
CA LYS A 63 -13.00 -4.06 14.85
C LYS A 63 -14.49 -4.37 14.74
N LYS A 64 -15.38 -3.48 15.18
CA LYS A 64 -16.84 -3.66 15.08
C LYS A 64 -17.33 -3.82 13.62
N GLY A 65 -16.65 -3.25 12.66
CA GLY A 65 -16.97 -3.38 11.23
C GLY A 65 -16.50 -4.69 10.57
N GLY A 66 -15.91 -5.61 11.34
CA GLY A 66 -15.30 -6.84 10.84
C GLY A 66 -13.88 -6.61 10.33
N VAL A 67 -13.04 -7.63 10.41
CA VAL A 67 -11.60 -7.55 10.07
C VAL A 67 -11.13 -8.71 9.21
N GLU A 68 -12.00 -9.69 8.95
CA GLU A 68 -11.66 -10.90 8.19
C GLU A 68 -12.35 -10.87 6.83
N GLN A 69 -11.73 -10.17 5.89
CA GLN A 69 -12.13 -10.18 4.50
C GLN A 69 -11.06 -10.90 3.68
N SER A 70 -11.48 -11.84 2.85
CA SER A 70 -10.57 -12.56 1.97
C SER A 70 -10.52 -11.87 0.62
N LEU A 71 -9.34 -11.44 0.23
CA LEU A 71 -9.04 -11.04 -1.13
C LEU A 71 -7.80 -11.84 -1.57
N LYS A 72 -7.99 -12.70 -2.56
CA LYS A 72 -6.91 -13.54 -3.07
C LYS A 72 -6.41 -12.94 -4.37
N VAL A 73 -5.18 -12.45 -4.34
CA VAL A 73 -4.51 -11.86 -5.50
C VAL A 73 -3.26 -12.68 -5.79
N SER A 74 -3.09 -13.11 -7.03
CA SER A 74 -1.85 -13.79 -7.42
C SER A 74 -0.69 -12.78 -7.44
N TYR A 75 0.54 -13.30 -7.29
CA TYR A 75 1.73 -12.45 -7.39
C TYR A 75 1.78 -11.70 -8.73
N SER A 76 1.48 -12.38 -9.84
CA SER A 76 1.48 -11.77 -11.18
C SER A 76 0.41 -10.68 -11.32
N ASP A 77 -0.77 -10.85 -10.70
CA ASP A 77 -1.81 -9.82 -10.68
C ASP A 77 -1.35 -8.60 -9.90
N MET A 78 -0.73 -8.82 -8.75
CA MET A 78 -0.21 -7.71 -7.93
C MET A 78 0.88 -6.93 -8.64
N GLN A 79 1.76 -7.58 -9.42
CA GLN A 79 2.74 -6.88 -10.24
C GLN A 79 2.07 -5.98 -11.29
N ARG A 80 0.96 -6.45 -11.91
CA ARG A 80 0.17 -5.63 -12.82
C ARG A 80 -0.52 -4.47 -12.11
N VAL A 81 -1.04 -4.69 -10.89
CA VAL A 81 -1.62 -3.63 -10.04
C VAL A 81 -0.59 -2.55 -9.71
N ILE A 82 0.63 -2.94 -9.33
CA ILE A 82 1.72 -1.98 -9.07
C ILE A 82 2.08 -1.20 -10.34
N LYS A 83 2.18 -1.89 -11.47
CA LYS A 83 2.46 -1.25 -12.76
C LYS A 83 1.38 -0.22 -13.10
N GLU A 84 0.11 -0.59 -12.93
CA GLU A 84 -1.02 0.33 -13.15
C GLU A 84 -0.96 1.53 -12.20
N ALA A 85 -0.74 1.32 -10.90
CA ALA A 85 -0.61 2.42 -9.94
C ALA A 85 0.49 3.43 -10.34
N LYS A 86 1.61 2.93 -10.90
CA LYS A 86 2.72 3.78 -11.37
C LYS A 86 2.34 4.67 -12.55
N THR A 87 1.37 4.31 -13.39
CA THR A 87 0.88 5.16 -14.50
C THR A 87 0.24 6.46 -14.01
N TYR A 88 -0.24 6.49 -12.76
CA TYR A 88 -0.84 7.66 -12.13
C TYR A 88 0.18 8.62 -11.51
N LYS A 89 1.49 8.32 -11.54
CA LYS A 89 2.53 9.17 -10.93
C LYS A 89 2.39 10.62 -11.40
N GLY A 90 2.38 11.57 -10.46
CA GLY A 90 2.17 13.00 -10.73
C GLY A 90 0.70 13.44 -10.79
N THR A 91 -0.27 12.52 -10.85
CA THR A 91 -1.70 12.88 -10.80
C THR A 91 -2.01 13.61 -9.49
N ARG A 92 -2.67 14.77 -9.60
CA ARG A 92 -3.04 15.59 -8.43
C ARG A 92 -3.98 14.87 -7.48
N HIS A 93 -3.92 15.21 -6.20
CA HIS A 93 -4.89 14.73 -5.22
C HIS A 93 -6.26 15.39 -5.42
N VAL A 94 -7.30 14.55 -5.52
CA VAL A 94 -8.70 14.97 -5.47
C VAL A 94 -9.45 13.98 -4.60
N MET A 95 -10.09 14.45 -3.53
CA MET A 95 -10.88 13.62 -2.64
C MET A 95 -12.00 12.91 -3.42
N GLY A 96 -12.08 11.58 -3.30
CA GLY A 96 -13.03 10.75 -4.05
C GLY A 96 -12.68 10.53 -5.52
N GLY A 97 -11.59 11.12 -6.02
CA GLY A 97 -11.14 11.00 -7.41
C GLY A 97 -10.72 9.58 -7.78
N LEU A 98 -10.93 9.22 -9.07
CA LEU A 98 -10.69 7.88 -9.63
C LEU A 98 -10.05 7.95 -11.03
N SER A 99 -9.39 9.03 -11.40
CA SER A 99 -8.86 9.21 -12.76
C SER A 99 -7.54 9.98 -12.76
N HIS A 100 -6.89 10.04 -13.92
CA HIS A 100 -5.72 10.89 -14.15
C HIS A 100 -6.00 12.40 -14.01
N SER A 101 -7.27 12.84 -14.01
CA SER A 101 -7.63 14.23 -13.70
C SER A 101 -7.55 14.55 -12.20
N GLY A 102 -7.55 13.52 -11.35
CA GLY A 102 -7.44 13.62 -9.91
C GLY A 102 -7.82 12.33 -9.23
N ILE A 103 -7.09 11.98 -8.18
CA ILE A 103 -7.24 10.71 -7.47
C ILE A 103 -6.92 10.86 -5.99
N ASP A 104 -7.61 10.11 -5.11
CA ASP A 104 -7.24 9.99 -3.70
C ASP A 104 -6.44 8.70 -3.43
N CYS A 105 -5.95 8.52 -2.20
CA CYS A 105 -5.10 7.38 -1.84
C CYS A 105 -5.81 6.03 -2.04
N SER A 106 -7.04 5.88 -1.61
CA SER A 106 -7.83 4.66 -1.80
C SER A 106 -8.36 4.53 -3.22
N GLY A 107 -8.57 5.65 -3.91
CA GLY A 107 -8.89 5.69 -5.34
C GLY A 107 -7.78 5.10 -6.19
N LEU A 108 -6.52 5.41 -5.87
CA LEU A 108 -5.35 4.84 -6.54
C LEU A 108 -5.34 3.31 -6.41
N LEU A 109 -5.54 2.78 -5.20
CA LEU A 109 -5.69 1.34 -5.00
C LEU A 109 -6.85 0.79 -5.85
N TYR A 110 -8.03 1.38 -5.69
CA TYR A 110 -9.26 0.94 -6.33
C TYR A 110 -9.12 0.83 -7.86
N VAL A 111 -8.68 1.88 -8.54
CA VAL A 111 -8.54 1.85 -10.01
C VAL A 111 -7.44 0.88 -10.46
N SER A 112 -6.34 0.76 -9.70
CA SER A 112 -5.24 -0.13 -10.04
C SER A 112 -5.66 -1.61 -9.97
N PHE A 113 -6.46 -1.99 -8.98
CA PHE A 113 -7.04 -3.32 -8.89
C PHE A 113 -8.08 -3.56 -9.99
N GLN A 114 -9.00 -2.62 -10.21
CA GLN A 114 -10.06 -2.75 -11.22
C GLN A 114 -9.52 -2.88 -12.64
N ALA A 115 -8.49 -2.13 -12.99
CA ALA A 115 -7.85 -2.21 -14.31
C ALA A 115 -7.25 -3.59 -14.60
N ASN A 116 -7.03 -4.40 -13.55
CA ASN A 116 -6.52 -5.76 -13.65
C ASN A 116 -7.60 -6.84 -13.42
N GLY A 117 -8.88 -6.48 -13.52
CA GLY A 117 -10.00 -7.40 -13.41
C GLY A 117 -10.37 -7.81 -11.98
N ILE A 118 -9.75 -7.20 -10.97
CA ILE A 118 -10.04 -7.46 -9.56
C ILE A 118 -11.11 -6.46 -9.11
N THR A 119 -12.38 -6.83 -9.20
CA THR A 119 -13.51 -5.90 -9.09
C THR A 119 -14.24 -5.94 -7.74
N ASN A 120 -14.16 -7.05 -7.01
CA ASN A 120 -14.81 -7.18 -5.69
C ASN A 120 -13.90 -6.63 -4.59
N ILE A 121 -13.64 -5.33 -4.61
CA ILE A 121 -12.71 -4.61 -3.73
C ILE A 121 -13.39 -3.41 -3.08
N PRO A 122 -12.95 -3.00 -1.87
CA PRO A 122 -13.52 -1.86 -1.18
C PRO A 122 -13.11 -0.53 -1.83
N ARG A 123 -13.85 0.54 -1.49
CA ARG A 123 -13.54 1.89 -1.98
C ARG A 123 -12.72 2.73 -1.00
N THR A 124 -12.76 2.45 0.29
CA THR A 124 -12.10 3.29 1.30
C THR A 124 -10.83 2.65 1.85
N ALA A 125 -9.86 3.48 2.25
CA ALA A 125 -8.63 2.99 2.86
C ALA A 125 -8.90 2.14 4.12
N GLN A 126 -9.89 2.54 4.93
CA GLN A 126 -10.27 1.80 6.13
C GLN A 126 -10.84 0.42 5.82
N ASP A 127 -11.57 0.28 4.72
CA ASP A 127 -12.14 -1.01 4.35
C ASP A 127 -11.08 -1.89 3.67
N PHE A 128 -10.17 -1.32 2.87
CA PHE A 128 -9.00 -2.06 2.36
C PHE A 128 -8.17 -2.70 3.49
N ALA A 129 -8.03 -2.02 4.62
CA ALA A 129 -7.28 -2.53 5.77
C ALA A 129 -7.90 -3.76 6.46
N ARG A 130 -9.08 -4.21 6.02
CA ARG A 130 -9.77 -5.41 6.51
C ARG A 130 -9.42 -6.67 5.72
N TYR A 131 -8.62 -6.54 4.67
CA TYR A 131 -8.29 -7.62 3.76
C TYR A 131 -6.86 -8.09 3.96
N GLY A 132 -6.65 -9.40 3.96
CA GLY A 132 -5.35 -10.04 4.02
C GLY A 132 -4.79 -10.24 5.43
N SER A 133 -3.59 -10.78 5.51
CA SER A 133 -2.87 -11.04 6.77
C SER A 133 -2.15 -9.78 7.25
N VAL A 134 -2.33 -9.43 8.51
CA VAL A 134 -1.71 -8.22 9.10
C VAL A 134 -0.20 -8.40 9.29
N ILE A 135 0.56 -7.35 8.98
CA ILE A 135 2.01 -7.26 9.15
C ILE A 135 2.30 -6.04 10.03
N LEU A 136 2.76 -6.29 11.26
CA LEU A 136 3.04 -5.22 12.23
C LEU A 136 4.45 -4.66 12.08
N ASN A 137 5.40 -5.52 11.73
CA ASN A 137 6.79 -5.13 11.57
C ASN A 137 7.03 -4.53 10.17
N VAL A 138 7.39 -3.25 10.12
CA VAL A 138 7.65 -2.53 8.86
C VAL A 138 8.76 -3.18 8.02
N ASN A 139 9.71 -3.90 8.66
CA ASN A 139 10.79 -4.59 7.95
C ASN A 139 10.33 -5.88 7.25
N GLU A 140 9.13 -6.37 7.54
CA GLU A 140 8.52 -7.55 6.89
C GLU A 140 7.59 -7.18 5.75
N ILE A 141 7.42 -5.88 5.49
CA ILE A 141 6.62 -5.37 4.37
C ILE A 141 7.38 -5.61 3.05
N MET A 142 6.72 -6.27 2.12
CA MET A 142 7.27 -6.64 0.82
C MET A 142 6.47 -6.01 -0.33
N ALA A 143 7.03 -6.06 -1.54
CA ALA A 143 6.35 -5.59 -2.74
C ALA A 143 4.99 -6.27 -2.91
N GLY A 144 3.93 -5.49 -3.09
CA GLY A 144 2.55 -5.95 -3.21
C GLY A 144 1.75 -5.93 -1.90
N ASP A 145 2.40 -5.76 -0.75
CA ASP A 145 1.67 -5.53 0.49
C ASP A 145 0.98 -4.15 0.46
N LEU A 146 -0.21 -4.09 1.01
CA LEU A 146 -0.87 -2.81 1.26
C LEU A 146 -0.36 -2.22 2.57
N VAL A 147 -0.15 -0.92 2.62
CA VAL A 147 0.33 -0.22 3.81
C VAL A 147 -0.67 0.83 4.26
N PHE A 148 -0.91 0.90 5.55
CA PHE A 148 -1.93 1.73 6.16
C PHE A 148 -1.35 2.65 7.23
N PHE A 149 -1.87 3.88 7.27
CA PHE A 149 -1.41 4.93 8.17
C PHE A 149 -2.59 5.58 8.89
N THR A 150 -2.31 6.07 10.09
CA THR A 150 -3.27 6.78 10.94
C THR A 150 -2.90 8.24 11.13
N ASN A 151 -3.86 9.06 11.56
CA ASN A 151 -3.63 10.45 11.98
C ASN A 151 -2.93 11.33 10.93
N THR A 152 -3.06 11.01 9.64
CA THR A 152 -2.58 11.87 8.54
C THR A 152 -3.48 13.08 8.34
N TYR A 153 -4.70 13.02 8.84
CA TYR A 153 -5.64 14.14 9.02
C TYR A 153 -6.59 13.86 10.18
N ARG A 154 -7.26 14.91 10.68
CA ARG A 154 -8.14 14.79 11.84
C ARG A 154 -9.45 14.08 11.48
N THR A 155 -9.73 12.94 12.10
CA THR A 155 -10.95 12.13 11.90
C THR A 155 -11.11 11.11 13.04
N SER A 156 -12.32 10.53 13.15
CA SER A 156 -12.58 9.39 14.03
C SER A 156 -12.18 8.04 13.44
N LYS A 157 -11.81 7.98 12.15
CA LYS A 157 -11.37 6.74 11.49
C LYS A 157 -9.99 6.32 11.97
N LEU A 158 -9.76 5.01 12.08
CA LEU A 158 -8.46 4.44 12.39
C LEU A 158 -7.48 4.67 11.23
N VAL A 159 -7.87 4.21 10.04
CA VAL A 159 -7.06 4.32 8.83
C VAL A 159 -7.40 5.61 8.10
N THR A 160 -6.40 6.45 7.93
CA THR A 160 -6.56 7.76 7.27
C THR A 160 -5.81 7.84 5.94
N HIS A 161 -4.89 6.90 5.68
CA HIS A 161 -4.15 6.87 4.42
C HIS A 161 -3.74 5.45 4.07
N ALA A 162 -3.56 5.18 2.77
CA ALA A 162 -3.15 3.88 2.26
C ALA A 162 -2.23 4.03 1.04
N GLY A 163 -1.43 2.99 0.78
CA GLY A 163 -0.61 2.84 -0.42
C GLY A 163 -0.27 1.39 -0.69
N ILE A 164 0.47 1.15 -1.76
CA ILE A 164 0.95 -0.17 -2.17
C ILE A 164 2.47 -0.17 -2.02
N CYS A 165 3.04 -1.11 -1.26
CA CYS A 165 4.47 -1.30 -1.22
C CYS A 165 4.97 -1.78 -2.59
N ILE A 166 6.04 -1.14 -3.08
CA ILE A 166 6.64 -1.44 -4.38
C ILE A 166 8.02 -2.10 -4.25
N GLY A 167 8.41 -2.49 -3.03
CA GLY A 167 9.71 -3.05 -2.69
C GLY A 167 10.65 -2.02 -2.03
N ASN A 168 11.78 -2.49 -1.49
CA ASN A 168 12.83 -1.67 -0.89
C ASN A 168 12.36 -0.69 0.21
N GLY A 169 11.27 -1.02 0.91
CA GLY A 169 10.66 -0.15 1.91
C GLY A 169 9.96 1.09 1.34
N GLU A 170 9.70 1.11 0.04
CA GLU A 170 9.02 2.19 -0.66
C GLU A 170 7.56 1.83 -0.95
N PHE A 171 6.71 2.83 -1.01
CA PHE A 171 5.30 2.65 -1.35
C PHE A 171 4.79 3.77 -2.26
N ILE A 172 3.91 3.41 -3.19
CA ILE A 172 3.20 4.35 -4.03
C ILE A 172 1.87 4.75 -3.39
N HIS A 173 1.59 6.03 -3.36
CA HIS A 173 0.42 6.60 -2.72
C HIS A 173 0.07 7.97 -3.32
N THR A 174 -1.06 8.56 -2.90
CA THR A 174 -1.44 9.92 -3.31
C THR A 174 -1.26 10.90 -2.15
N SER A 175 -0.23 11.73 -2.23
CA SER A 175 0.00 12.85 -1.30
C SER A 175 -1.01 13.98 -1.54
N SER A 176 -1.54 14.57 -0.46
CA SER A 176 -2.47 15.71 -0.57
C SER A 176 -1.83 16.95 -1.22
N SER A 177 -0.53 17.14 -1.11
CA SER A 177 0.18 18.31 -1.64
C SER A 177 0.95 18.06 -2.94
N LYS A 178 1.39 16.79 -3.18
CA LYS A 178 2.25 16.44 -4.31
C LYS A 178 1.60 15.47 -5.31
N GLY A 179 0.36 15.03 -5.05
CA GLY A 179 -0.31 14.03 -5.88
C GLY A 179 0.30 12.64 -5.73
N VAL A 180 0.15 11.80 -6.75
CA VAL A 180 0.66 10.42 -6.73
C VAL A 180 2.19 10.43 -6.79
N MET A 181 2.79 9.81 -5.78
CA MET A 181 4.25 9.76 -5.61
C MET A 181 4.70 8.50 -4.90
N ILE A 182 6.00 8.28 -4.88
CA ILE A 182 6.64 7.22 -4.11
C ILE A 182 7.28 7.85 -2.86
N SER A 183 7.14 7.18 -1.72
CA SER A 183 7.74 7.58 -0.45
C SER A 183 8.30 6.35 0.26
N LYS A 184 9.23 6.56 1.21
CA LYS A 184 9.72 5.50 2.09
C LYS A 184 8.75 5.28 3.25
N ILE A 185 8.36 4.05 3.51
CA ILE A 185 7.47 3.69 4.64
C ILE A 185 8.13 4.10 5.97
N ASN A 186 9.43 3.90 6.06
CA ASN A 186 10.23 4.16 7.26
C ASN A 186 10.80 5.59 7.31
N ASP A 187 10.26 6.53 6.53
CA ASP A 187 10.65 7.94 6.61
C ASP A 187 10.44 8.48 8.03
N PRO A 188 11.52 8.91 8.74
CA PRO A 188 11.42 9.30 10.15
C PRO A 188 10.70 10.63 10.35
N TYR A 189 10.60 11.45 9.33
CA TYR A 189 10.01 12.79 9.43
C TYR A 189 8.49 12.77 9.42
N TYR A 190 7.89 11.82 8.67
CA TYR A 190 6.45 11.75 8.54
C TYR A 190 5.89 10.32 8.61
N TRP A 191 6.24 9.43 7.66
CA TRP A 191 5.50 8.17 7.46
C TRP A 191 5.67 7.18 8.59
N ARG A 192 6.88 7.05 9.17
CA ARG A 192 7.13 6.09 10.24
C ARG A 192 6.22 6.29 11.46
N LYS A 193 5.99 7.53 11.87
CA LYS A 193 5.16 7.86 13.04
C LYS A 193 3.66 7.70 12.80
N HIS A 194 3.26 7.63 11.54
CA HIS A 194 1.87 7.42 11.13
C HIS A 194 1.57 5.98 10.72
N PHE A 195 2.60 5.15 10.56
CA PHE A 195 2.44 3.75 10.16
C PHE A 195 1.62 2.98 11.21
N LEU A 196 0.59 2.25 10.74
CA LEU A 196 -0.23 1.37 11.56
C LEU A 196 0.22 -0.08 11.42
N PHE A 197 0.03 -0.61 10.24
CA PHE A 197 0.36 -1.98 9.82
C PHE A 197 0.28 -2.08 8.29
N GLY A 198 0.83 -3.15 7.76
CA GLY A 198 0.55 -3.60 6.42
C GLY A 198 -0.42 -4.76 6.37
N THR A 199 -0.93 -5.08 5.19
CA THR A 199 -1.63 -6.36 4.96
C THR A 199 -1.12 -7.05 3.71
N ARG A 200 -0.95 -8.37 3.79
CA ARG A 200 -0.59 -9.23 2.66
C ARG A 200 -1.82 -9.92 2.12
N ILE A 201 -2.16 -9.61 0.88
CA ILE A 201 -3.29 -10.17 0.15
C ILE A 201 -2.86 -11.12 -0.97
N ILE A 202 -1.54 -11.29 -1.15
CA ILE A 202 -0.96 -12.22 -2.11
C ILE A 202 -1.01 -13.64 -1.52
N ASN A 203 -1.44 -14.61 -2.36
CA ASN A 203 -1.44 -16.05 -2.04
C ASN A 203 -0.36 -16.78 -2.84
#